data_86db83d05832b02448f3f2e325fcfcef
#
_entry.id   86db83d05832b02448f3f2e325fcfcef
#
_cell.length_a   1.000
_cell.length_b   1.000
_cell.length_c   1.000
_cell.angle_alpha   90.00
_cell.angle_beta   90.00
_cell.angle_gamma   90.00
#
_symmetry.space_group_name_H-M   'P 1'
#
loop_
_entity.id
_entity.type
_entity.pdbx_description
1 polymer ?
#
loop_
_entity_poly.entity_id
_entity_poly.type
_entity_poly.pdbx_seq_one_letter_code
_entity_poly.pdbx_strand_id
1 'polypeptide(L)'
;VSFNLTLDNPPYAEGNKKGVSDILSGMLGNGTQTINKDAFNEEIDFLGADINFYASGASANGLSRYSKRILELLADGALNPLFDKAEFDKEKEKIIEGLKADEKSVAAIARRVENVLVFGKEHYRGEYTSEETLKNVTFDDVVLNYNTYFVPANAYLVIVGDVNFKEVKKEVERLFGKWRKAMAPQLTYTNPKDVQYSQINFIDAPNAVQSEIALVNLSNLKMTDKEYFSVLLANQILGGGGEGRLFLNLREK
;
A
#
# COMPACT_ATOMS: atom_id res chain seq x y z
N VAL A 1 -0.90 -18.62 13.37
CA VAL A 1 -0.62 -18.75 11.93
C VAL A 1 -0.75 -17.38 11.27
N SER A 2 0.10 -17.11 10.30
CA SER A 2 0.06 -15.90 9.47
C SER A 2 -0.04 -16.30 8.01
N PHE A 3 -0.89 -15.60 7.28
CA PHE A 3 -1.07 -15.71 5.83
C PHE A 3 -0.80 -14.34 5.22
N ASN A 4 -0.02 -14.29 4.16
CA ASN A 4 0.26 -13.06 3.45
C ASN A 4 0.16 -13.30 1.93
N LEU A 5 -0.88 -12.78 1.32
CA LEU A 5 -1.07 -12.75 -0.12
C LEU A 5 -0.53 -11.43 -0.65
N THR A 6 0.50 -11.48 -1.45
CA THR A 6 1.12 -10.30 -2.06
C THR A 6 0.97 -10.38 -3.57
N LEU A 7 0.53 -9.30 -4.18
CA LEU A 7 0.51 -9.10 -5.63
C LEU A 7 1.73 -8.27 -6.01
N ASP A 8 2.79 -8.93 -6.48
CA ASP A 8 4.03 -8.28 -6.92
C ASP A 8 3.90 -7.77 -8.36
N ASN A 9 2.90 -6.95 -8.58
CA ASN A 9 2.68 -6.32 -9.88
C ASN A 9 3.70 -5.18 -10.09
N PRO A 10 4.12 -4.92 -11.34
CA PRO A 10 4.86 -3.72 -11.64
C PRO A 10 4.13 -2.46 -11.15
N PRO A 11 4.84 -1.49 -10.57
CA PRO A 11 4.22 -0.26 -10.14
C PRO A 11 3.60 0.48 -11.34
N TYR A 12 2.49 1.18 -11.09
CA TYR A 12 1.80 1.98 -12.11
C TYR A 12 1.35 3.32 -11.54
N ALA A 13 1.29 4.32 -12.39
CA ALA A 13 0.69 5.59 -12.04
C ALA A 13 -0.81 5.58 -12.35
N GLU A 14 -1.61 6.08 -11.42
CA GLU A 14 -3.06 6.20 -11.53
C GLU A 14 -3.46 7.51 -12.25
N GLY A 15 -2.53 8.45 -12.36
CA GLY A 15 -2.67 9.70 -13.09
C GLY A 15 -3.82 10.56 -12.56
N ASN A 16 -4.72 10.98 -13.45
CA ASN A 16 -5.85 11.82 -13.10
C ASN A 16 -6.93 11.13 -12.26
N LYS A 17 -6.77 9.82 -11.98
CA LYS A 17 -7.62 9.01 -11.10
C LYS A 17 -6.86 8.54 -9.85
N LYS A 18 -5.82 9.28 -9.45
CA LYS A 18 -5.06 8.95 -8.23
C LYS A 18 -5.97 8.89 -7.03
N GLY A 19 -5.86 7.77 -6.28
CA GLY A 19 -6.74 7.39 -5.18
C GLY A 19 -7.67 6.23 -5.50
N VAL A 20 -7.68 5.71 -6.74
CA VAL A 20 -8.52 4.55 -7.10
C VAL A 20 -8.13 3.30 -6.29
N SER A 21 -6.83 3.03 -6.10
CA SER A 21 -6.37 1.91 -5.28
C SER A 21 -6.56 2.15 -3.78
N ASP A 22 -6.58 3.40 -3.32
CA ASP A 22 -6.91 3.74 -1.93
C ASP A 22 -8.38 3.41 -1.64
N ILE A 23 -9.30 3.84 -2.52
CA ILE A 23 -10.74 3.51 -2.43
C ILE A 23 -10.93 2.00 -2.53
N LEU A 24 -10.27 1.32 -3.48
CA LEU A 24 -10.33 -0.14 -3.60
C LEU A 24 -9.94 -0.82 -2.29
N SER A 25 -8.83 -0.41 -1.68
CA SER A 25 -8.36 -0.97 -0.41
C SER A 25 -9.37 -0.79 0.72
N GLY A 26 -10.06 0.35 0.79
CA GLY A 26 -11.12 0.59 1.77
C GLY A 26 -12.41 -0.19 1.49
N MET A 27 -12.67 -0.55 0.23
CA MET A 27 -13.84 -1.34 -0.14
C MET A 27 -13.65 -2.85 0.07
N LEU A 28 -12.42 -3.34 -0.07
CA LEU A 28 -12.12 -4.76 0.17
C LEU A 28 -12.32 -5.10 1.65
N GLY A 29 -12.83 -6.30 1.93
CA GLY A 29 -13.11 -6.74 3.30
C GLY A 29 -14.46 -6.27 3.87
N ASN A 30 -15.26 -5.52 3.11
CA ASN A 30 -16.61 -5.12 3.50
C ASN A 30 -17.67 -6.20 3.14
N GLY A 31 -17.35 -7.46 3.41
CA GLY A 31 -18.14 -8.61 3.04
C GLY A 31 -17.74 -9.22 1.69
N THR A 32 -18.38 -10.30 1.35
CA THR A 32 -18.13 -11.07 0.13
C THR A 32 -19.44 -11.29 -0.63
N GLN A 33 -19.37 -11.87 -1.82
CA GLN A 33 -20.58 -12.23 -2.57
C GLN A 33 -21.45 -13.26 -1.84
N THR A 34 -20.92 -13.98 -0.84
CA THR A 34 -21.59 -15.04 -0.08
C THR A 34 -21.86 -14.66 1.37
N ILE A 35 -21.12 -13.74 1.95
CA ILE A 35 -21.21 -13.34 3.37
C ILE A 35 -21.32 -11.80 3.42
N ASN A 36 -22.39 -11.30 4.03
CA ASN A 36 -22.54 -9.84 4.20
C ASN A 36 -21.50 -9.27 5.19
N LYS A 37 -21.32 -7.97 5.19
CA LYS A 37 -20.31 -7.25 5.97
C LYS A 37 -20.34 -7.58 7.46
N ASP A 38 -21.52 -7.54 8.06
CA ASP A 38 -21.67 -7.73 9.51
C ASP A 38 -21.31 -9.16 9.90
N ALA A 39 -21.86 -10.16 9.19
CA ALA A 39 -21.57 -11.57 9.43
C ALA A 39 -20.08 -11.89 9.16
N PHE A 40 -19.46 -11.24 8.17
CA PHE A 40 -18.04 -11.41 7.86
C PHE A 40 -17.16 -10.90 9.03
N ASN A 41 -17.45 -9.72 9.54
CA ASN A 41 -16.74 -9.13 10.67
C ASN A 41 -16.97 -9.90 11.98
N GLU A 42 -18.24 -10.27 12.29
CA GLU A 42 -18.56 -11.09 13.46
C GLU A 42 -17.81 -12.42 13.47
N GLU A 43 -17.66 -13.05 12.31
CA GLU A 43 -16.91 -14.30 12.22
C GLU A 43 -15.41 -14.09 12.44
N ILE A 44 -14.82 -13.03 11.88
CA ILE A 44 -13.41 -12.69 12.11
C ILE A 44 -13.17 -12.44 13.61
N ASP A 45 -14.04 -11.67 14.25
CA ASP A 45 -13.97 -11.37 15.68
C ASP A 45 -14.12 -12.64 16.53
N PHE A 46 -15.07 -13.52 16.19
CA PHE A 46 -15.27 -14.80 16.87
C PHE A 46 -14.03 -15.71 16.79
N LEU A 47 -13.33 -15.70 15.67
CA LEU A 47 -12.10 -16.47 15.48
C LEU A 47 -10.89 -15.82 16.20
N GLY A 48 -11.02 -14.59 16.70
CA GLY A 48 -9.90 -13.80 17.22
C GLY A 48 -8.82 -13.62 16.15
N ALA A 49 -9.24 -13.43 14.92
CA ALA A 49 -8.36 -13.25 13.78
C ALA A 49 -8.26 -11.77 13.42
N ASP A 50 -7.17 -11.41 12.74
CA ASP A 50 -6.98 -10.12 12.11
C ASP A 50 -6.80 -10.34 10.61
N ILE A 51 -7.76 -9.88 9.80
CA ILE A 51 -7.75 -10.07 8.35
C ILE A 51 -7.84 -8.69 7.69
N ASN A 52 -6.85 -8.35 6.89
CA ASN A 52 -6.76 -7.07 6.21
C ASN A 52 -6.64 -7.27 4.69
N PHE A 53 -7.28 -6.37 3.94
CA PHE A 53 -7.26 -6.39 2.48
C PHE A 53 -6.72 -5.07 1.94
N TYR A 54 -5.99 -5.16 0.83
CA TYR A 54 -5.37 -4.02 0.15
C TYR A 54 -5.49 -4.22 -1.36
N ALA A 55 -5.41 -3.16 -2.12
CA ALA A 55 -5.33 -3.26 -3.58
C ALA A 55 -4.13 -4.12 -4.06
N SER A 56 -3.09 -4.25 -3.23
CA SER A 56 -1.88 -5.04 -3.51
C SER A 56 -1.86 -6.42 -2.86
N GLY A 57 -2.96 -6.87 -2.25
CA GLY A 57 -3.01 -8.19 -1.62
C GLY A 57 -3.89 -8.27 -0.37
N ALA A 58 -3.60 -9.23 0.50
CA ALA A 58 -4.33 -9.42 1.74
C ALA A 58 -3.44 -10.11 2.80
N SER A 59 -3.72 -9.88 4.06
CA SER A 59 -3.03 -10.55 5.17
C SER A 59 -4.02 -11.07 6.20
N ALA A 60 -3.66 -12.17 6.86
CA ALA A 60 -4.43 -12.68 7.98
C ALA A 60 -3.52 -13.25 9.06
N ASN A 61 -3.90 -13.04 10.31
CA ASN A 61 -3.24 -13.61 11.47
C ASN A 61 -4.30 -14.22 12.41
N GLY A 62 -3.93 -15.30 13.08
CA GLY A 62 -4.82 -15.91 14.08
C GLY A 62 -4.28 -17.21 14.65
N LEU A 63 -5.12 -17.89 15.45
CA LEU A 63 -4.76 -19.15 16.09
C LEU A 63 -4.69 -20.30 15.09
N SER A 64 -3.68 -21.16 15.19
CA SER A 64 -3.48 -22.31 14.27
C SER A 64 -4.68 -23.25 14.21
N ARG A 65 -5.42 -23.43 15.30
CA ARG A 65 -6.65 -24.26 15.33
C ARG A 65 -7.75 -23.77 14.39
N TYR A 66 -7.73 -22.48 14.02
CA TYR A 66 -8.69 -21.87 13.10
C TYR A 66 -8.09 -21.58 11.72
N SER A 67 -6.85 -22.01 11.47
CA SER A 67 -6.09 -21.70 10.26
C SER A 67 -6.86 -21.96 8.97
N LYS A 68 -7.60 -23.07 8.90
CA LYS A 68 -8.40 -23.41 7.72
C LYS A 68 -9.49 -22.37 7.46
N ARG A 69 -10.25 -21.99 8.51
CA ARG A 69 -11.35 -21.04 8.35
C ARG A 69 -10.85 -19.62 8.08
N ILE A 70 -9.76 -19.23 8.72
CA ILE A 70 -9.10 -17.93 8.46
C ILE A 70 -8.65 -17.86 6.99
N LEU A 71 -8.06 -18.94 6.46
CA LEU A 71 -7.65 -19.00 5.05
C LEU A 71 -8.87 -18.95 4.09
N GLU A 72 -9.99 -19.58 4.46
CA GLU A 72 -11.23 -19.49 3.69
C GLU A 72 -11.77 -18.07 3.62
N LEU A 73 -11.85 -17.37 4.76
CA LEU A 73 -12.28 -15.97 4.81
C LEU A 73 -11.34 -15.04 4.04
N LEU A 74 -10.02 -15.23 4.20
CA LEU A 74 -9.03 -14.50 3.43
C LEU A 74 -9.22 -14.69 1.93
N ALA A 75 -9.39 -15.93 1.48
CA ALA A 75 -9.58 -16.24 0.07
C ALA A 75 -10.91 -15.69 -0.47
N ASP A 76 -11.99 -15.81 0.29
CA ASP A 76 -13.31 -15.32 -0.14
C ASP A 76 -13.33 -13.79 -0.21
N GLY A 77 -12.82 -13.09 0.81
CA GLY A 77 -12.72 -11.64 0.80
C GLY A 77 -11.80 -11.09 -0.30
N ALA A 78 -10.71 -11.82 -0.60
CA ALA A 78 -9.77 -11.44 -1.64
C ALA A 78 -10.28 -11.70 -3.07
N LEU A 79 -10.96 -12.84 -3.30
CA LEU A 79 -11.33 -13.31 -4.65
C LEU A 79 -12.78 -13.04 -5.03
N ASN A 80 -13.65 -12.87 -4.05
CA ASN A 80 -15.10 -12.67 -4.24
C ASN A 80 -15.60 -11.45 -3.44
N PRO A 81 -14.91 -10.29 -3.48
CA PRO A 81 -15.33 -9.13 -2.72
C PRO A 81 -16.72 -8.66 -3.13
N LEU A 82 -17.47 -8.16 -2.17
CA LEU A 82 -18.71 -7.46 -2.43
C LEU A 82 -18.40 -6.00 -2.77
N PHE A 83 -18.60 -5.59 -4.02
CA PHE A 83 -18.55 -4.20 -4.42
C PHE A 83 -19.92 -3.54 -4.24
N ASP A 84 -20.00 -2.63 -3.30
CA ASP A 84 -21.22 -1.86 -3.01
C ASP A 84 -20.99 -0.37 -3.27
N LYS A 85 -21.95 0.27 -3.94
CA LYS A 85 -21.83 1.68 -4.30
C LYS A 85 -21.89 2.60 -3.08
N ALA A 86 -22.64 2.24 -2.05
CA ALA A 86 -22.72 3.07 -0.84
C ALA A 86 -21.39 3.02 -0.06
N GLU A 87 -20.71 1.86 -0.02
CA GLU A 87 -19.37 1.76 0.55
C GLU A 87 -18.34 2.54 -0.28
N PHE A 88 -18.46 2.55 -1.62
CA PHE A 88 -17.62 3.39 -2.47
C PHE A 88 -17.76 4.87 -2.13
N ASP A 89 -18.99 5.38 -2.07
CA ASP A 89 -19.25 6.78 -1.78
C ASP A 89 -18.70 7.16 -0.39
N LYS A 90 -18.86 6.30 0.60
CA LYS A 90 -18.37 6.46 1.96
C LYS A 90 -16.83 6.45 2.07
N GLU A 91 -16.16 5.50 1.40
CA GLU A 91 -14.69 5.46 1.41
C GLU A 91 -14.09 6.67 0.69
N LYS A 92 -14.70 7.09 -0.40
CA LYS A 92 -14.30 8.31 -1.12
C LYS A 92 -14.42 9.56 -0.23
N GLU A 93 -15.54 9.71 0.49
CA GLU A 93 -15.75 10.81 1.43
C GLU A 93 -14.74 10.80 2.58
N LYS A 94 -14.48 9.63 3.18
CA LYS A 94 -13.48 9.43 4.23
C LYS A 94 -12.08 9.84 3.78
N ILE A 95 -11.68 9.51 2.53
CA ILE A 95 -10.38 9.93 2.00
C ILE A 95 -10.34 11.45 1.83
N ILE A 96 -11.42 12.07 1.32
CA ILE A 96 -11.52 13.53 1.19
C ILE A 96 -11.39 14.22 2.56
N GLU A 97 -12.02 13.70 3.59
CA GLU A 97 -11.87 14.22 4.96
C GLU A 97 -10.43 14.09 5.47
N GLY A 98 -9.79 12.96 5.20
CA GLY A 98 -8.36 12.76 5.52
C GLY A 98 -7.46 13.79 4.83
N LEU A 99 -7.69 14.07 3.54
CA LEU A 99 -6.93 15.08 2.79
C LEU A 99 -7.05 16.48 3.42
N LYS A 100 -8.24 16.87 3.89
CA LYS A 100 -8.46 18.16 4.59
C LYS A 100 -7.68 18.24 5.90
N ALA A 101 -7.51 17.13 6.60
CA ALA A 101 -6.65 17.07 7.78
C ALA A 101 -5.16 17.21 7.41
N ASP A 102 -4.74 16.56 6.34
CA ASP A 102 -3.36 16.60 5.84
C ASP A 102 -2.94 17.98 5.33
N GLU A 103 -3.87 18.80 4.84
CA GLU A 103 -3.61 20.20 4.46
C GLU A 103 -3.08 21.06 5.62
N LYS A 104 -3.33 20.65 6.88
CA LYS A 104 -2.83 21.33 8.07
C LYS A 104 -1.55 20.72 8.63
N SER A 105 -1.09 19.60 8.06
CA SER A 105 0.10 18.88 8.49
C SER A 105 1.32 19.31 7.69
N VAL A 106 2.27 19.99 8.34
CA VAL A 106 3.53 20.40 7.72
C VAL A 106 4.29 19.20 7.15
N ALA A 107 4.32 18.08 7.88
CA ALA A 107 4.99 16.86 7.44
C ALA A 107 4.32 16.23 6.22
N ALA A 108 2.97 16.23 6.14
CA ALA A 108 2.26 15.70 4.98
C ALA A 108 2.49 16.57 3.73
N ILE A 109 2.47 17.89 3.90
CA ILE A 109 2.77 18.85 2.82
C ILE A 109 4.20 18.65 2.33
N ALA A 110 5.18 18.61 3.25
CA ALA A 110 6.60 18.45 2.92
C ALA A 110 6.84 17.15 2.13
N ARG A 111 6.32 16.01 2.60
CA ARG A 111 6.44 14.71 1.93
C ARG A 111 5.84 14.73 0.51
N ARG A 112 4.66 15.34 0.35
CA ARG A 112 4.01 15.45 -0.97
C ARG A 112 4.85 16.27 -1.93
N VAL A 113 5.34 17.43 -1.50
CA VAL A 113 6.17 18.30 -2.33
C VAL A 113 7.51 17.63 -2.64
N GLU A 114 8.15 17.01 -1.67
CA GLU A 114 9.37 16.22 -1.85
C GLU A 114 9.21 15.18 -2.96
N ASN A 115 8.18 14.32 -2.87
CA ASN A 115 7.93 13.28 -3.85
C ASN A 115 7.71 13.86 -5.26
N VAL A 116 6.96 14.95 -5.38
CA VAL A 116 6.74 15.63 -6.67
C VAL A 116 8.04 16.19 -7.24
N LEU A 117 8.87 16.83 -6.41
CA LEU A 117 10.14 17.40 -6.84
C LEU A 117 11.15 16.34 -7.27
N VAL A 118 11.21 15.23 -6.53
CA VAL A 118 12.14 14.12 -6.79
C VAL A 118 11.73 13.30 -8.00
N PHE A 119 10.45 12.92 -8.09
CA PHE A 119 9.98 11.94 -9.08
C PHE A 119 9.18 12.56 -10.23
N GLY A 120 8.61 13.74 -10.06
CA GLY A 120 7.67 14.34 -11.02
C GLY A 120 6.24 13.82 -10.83
N LYS A 121 5.25 14.63 -11.20
CA LYS A 121 3.83 14.33 -11.02
C LYS A 121 3.32 13.11 -11.79
N GLU A 122 3.96 12.81 -12.92
CA GLU A 122 3.57 11.70 -13.80
C GLU A 122 4.18 10.35 -13.38
N HIS A 123 5.05 10.35 -12.39
CA HIS A 123 5.68 9.15 -11.88
C HIS A 123 4.87 8.59 -10.70
N TYR A 124 4.73 7.26 -10.61
CA TYR A 124 3.93 6.60 -9.56
C TYR A 124 4.34 6.94 -8.11
N ARG A 125 5.60 7.38 -7.90
CA ARG A 125 6.07 7.86 -6.60
C ARG A 125 5.85 9.35 -6.37
N GLY A 126 5.67 10.12 -7.44
CA GLY A 126 5.49 11.57 -7.37
C GLY A 126 4.04 12.00 -7.48
N GLU A 127 3.14 11.15 -8.00
CA GLU A 127 1.71 11.44 -7.99
C GLU A 127 1.13 11.43 -6.57
N TYR A 128 0.09 12.18 -6.34
CA TYR A 128 -0.58 12.24 -5.04
C TYR A 128 -2.10 12.33 -5.19
N THR A 129 -2.80 11.78 -4.21
CA THR A 129 -4.25 11.84 -4.12
C THR A 129 -4.70 13.26 -3.77
N SER A 130 -5.68 13.79 -4.47
CA SER A 130 -6.29 15.10 -4.25
C SER A 130 -7.80 15.03 -4.42
N GLU A 131 -8.53 16.07 -3.97
CA GLU A 131 -9.96 16.14 -4.24
C GLU A 131 -10.28 16.12 -5.73
N GLU A 132 -9.43 16.73 -6.55
CA GLU A 132 -9.58 16.76 -8.01
C GLU A 132 -9.46 15.35 -8.60
N THR A 133 -8.41 14.60 -8.25
CA THR A 133 -8.23 13.24 -8.76
C THR A 133 -9.34 12.32 -8.26
N LEU A 134 -9.77 12.44 -7.00
CA LEU A 134 -10.86 11.66 -6.45
C LEU A 134 -12.20 11.95 -7.14
N LYS A 135 -12.48 13.19 -7.55
CA LYS A 135 -13.69 13.52 -8.33
C LYS A 135 -13.78 12.73 -9.63
N ASN A 136 -12.62 12.46 -10.24
CA ASN A 136 -12.55 11.70 -11.50
C ASN A 136 -12.71 10.19 -11.31
N VAL A 137 -12.54 9.67 -10.08
CA VAL A 137 -12.71 8.24 -9.81
C VAL A 137 -14.19 7.89 -9.71
N THR A 138 -14.60 6.93 -10.52
CA THR A 138 -15.94 6.35 -10.51
C THR A 138 -15.93 4.97 -9.85
N PHE A 139 -17.11 4.47 -9.49
CA PHE A 139 -17.27 3.10 -8.98
C PHE A 139 -16.74 2.05 -9.98
N ASP A 140 -17.03 2.23 -11.26
CA ASP A 140 -16.57 1.32 -12.31
C ASP A 140 -15.04 1.33 -12.46
N ASP A 141 -14.37 2.45 -12.18
CA ASP A 141 -12.91 2.53 -12.16
C ASP A 141 -12.29 1.66 -11.07
N VAL A 142 -12.92 1.62 -9.89
CA VAL A 142 -12.46 0.78 -8.78
C VAL A 142 -12.63 -0.69 -9.12
N VAL A 143 -13.77 -1.08 -9.68
CA VAL A 143 -14.03 -2.46 -10.14
C VAL A 143 -13.05 -2.83 -11.27
N LEU A 144 -12.80 -1.91 -12.19
CA LEU A 144 -11.84 -2.12 -13.28
C LEU A 144 -10.41 -2.28 -12.75
N ASN A 145 -10.00 -1.46 -11.78
CA ASN A 145 -8.70 -1.55 -11.13
C ASN A 145 -8.51 -2.93 -10.48
N TYR A 146 -9.48 -3.37 -9.68
CA TYR A 146 -9.48 -4.72 -9.10
C TYR A 146 -9.34 -5.81 -10.19
N ASN A 147 -10.18 -5.79 -11.20
CA ASN A 147 -10.15 -6.79 -12.27
C ASN A 147 -8.85 -6.79 -13.09
N THR A 148 -8.16 -5.66 -13.14
CA THR A 148 -6.92 -5.49 -13.92
C THR A 148 -5.69 -5.91 -13.12
N TYR A 149 -5.62 -5.55 -11.85
CA TYR A 149 -4.40 -5.69 -11.05
C TYR A 149 -4.49 -6.79 -9.99
N PHE A 150 -5.69 -7.15 -9.53
CA PHE A 150 -5.87 -8.24 -8.56
C PHE A 150 -5.91 -9.60 -9.29
N VAL A 151 -4.74 -10.03 -9.78
CA VAL A 151 -4.58 -11.18 -10.67
C VAL A 151 -3.43 -12.09 -10.24
N PRO A 152 -3.48 -13.40 -10.54
CA PRO A 152 -2.57 -14.39 -9.96
C PRO A 152 -1.16 -14.44 -10.57
N ALA A 153 -0.90 -13.78 -11.71
CA ALA A 153 0.36 -13.98 -12.44
C ALA A 153 1.62 -13.66 -11.62
N ASN A 154 1.53 -12.64 -10.76
CA ASN A 154 2.62 -12.23 -9.86
C ASN A 154 2.20 -12.36 -8.38
N ALA A 155 1.26 -13.25 -8.06
CA ALA A 155 0.78 -13.45 -6.70
C ALA A 155 1.65 -14.46 -5.94
N TYR A 156 1.97 -14.12 -4.70
CA TYR A 156 2.66 -14.98 -3.75
C TYR A 156 1.80 -15.12 -2.50
N LEU A 157 1.56 -16.36 -2.07
CA LEU A 157 0.94 -16.63 -0.77
C LEU A 157 1.99 -17.25 0.15
N VAL A 158 2.37 -16.49 1.16
CA VAL A 158 3.31 -16.93 2.21
C VAL A 158 2.51 -17.33 3.44
N ILE A 159 2.77 -18.52 3.97
CA ILE A 159 2.09 -19.06 5.15
C ILE A 159 3.16 -19.44 6.17
N VAL A 160 3.05 -18.87 7.38
CA VAL A 160 4.00 -19.09 8.48
C VAL A 160 3.23 -19.49 9.74
N GLY A 161 3.68 -20.55 10.38
CA GLY A 161 3.09 -21.03 11.65
C GLY A 161 3.12 -22.54 11.80
N ASP A 162 2.42 -23.02 12.82
CA ASP A 162 2.23 -24.45 13.06
C ASP A 162 1.13 -24.98 12.13
N VAL A 163 1.55 -25.45 10.96
CA VAL A 163 0.67 -25.95 9.89
C VAL A 163 1.25 -27.17 9.20
N ASN A 164 0.39 -28.09 8.76
CA ASN A 164 0.79 -29.22 7.93
C ASN A 164 0.86 -28.80 6.46
N PHE A 165 2.05 -28.88 5.85
CA PHE A 165 2.27 -28.45 4.47
C PHE A 165 1.33 -29.10 3.45
N LYS A 166 1.09 -30.43 3.56
CA LYS A 166 0.26 -31.17 2.61
C LYS A 166 -1.20 -30.74 2.69
N GLU A 167 -1.70 -30.52 3.89
CA GLU A 167 -3.08 -30.09 4.14
C GLU A 167 -3.30 -28.67 3.66
N VAL A 168 -2.40 -27.75 4.04
CA VAL A 168 -2.46 -26.34 3.63
C VAL A 168 -2.36 -26.22 2.12
N LYS A 169 -1.44 -26.93 1.47
CA LYS A 169 -1.34 -26.95 0.01
C LYS A 169 -2.65 -27.35 -0.64
N LYS A 170 -3.30 -28.40 -0.17
CA LYS A 170 -4.59 -28.86 -0.70
C LYS A 170 -5.68 -27.80 -0.54
N GLU A 171 -5.73 -27.12 0.61
CA GLU A 171 -6.71 -26.05 0.85
C GLU A 171 -6.43 -24.83 -0.04
N VAL A 172 -5.17 -24.42 -0.21
CA VAL A 172 -4.78 -23.33 -1.11
C VAL A 172 -5.16 -23.67 -2.56
N GLU A 173 -4.87 -24.88 -3.04
CA GLU A 173 -5.28 -25.33 -4.38
C GLU A 173 -6.80 -25.33 -4.55
N ARG A 174 -7.57 -25.70 -3.52
CA ARG A 174 -9.02 -25.66 -3.51
C ARG A 174 -9.57 -24.24 -3.62
N LEU A 175 -9.01 -23.30 -2.85
CA LEU A 175 -9.52 -21.94 -2.70
C LEU A 175 -9.06 -21.04 -3.86
N PHE A 176 -7.78 -21.09 -4.23
CA PHE A 176 -7.19 -20.21 -5.22
C PHE A 176 -7.09 -20.83 -6.63
N GLY A 177 -7.31 -22.14 -6.77
CA GLY A 177 -7.17 -22.83 -8.05
C GLY A 177 -8.15 -22.38 -9.14
N LYS A 178 -9.25 -21.73 -8.76
CA LYS A 178 -10.24 -21.16 -9.68
C LYS A 178 -10.03 -19.67 -9.93
N TRP A 179 -9.02 -19.06 -9.34
CA TRP A 179 -8.72 -17.64 -9.57
C TRP A 179 -8.49 -17.38 -11.05
N ARG A 180 -9.18 -16.39 -11.61
CA ARG A 180 -9.14 -16.07 -13.03
C ARG A 180 -7.70 -15.79 -13.47
N LYS A 181 -7.15 -16.63 -14.32
CA LYS A 181 -5.79 -16.47 -14.84
C LYS A 181 -5.72 -15.20 -15.70
N ALA A 182 -4.96 -14.25 -15.24
CA ALA A 182 -4.68 -12.99 -15.92
C ALA A 182 -3.33 -12.45 -15.48
N MET A 183 -2.81 -11.50 -16.24
CA MET A 183 -1.55 -10.80 -15.97
C MET A 183 -1.83 -9.30 -15.90
N ALA A 184 -1.30 -8.63 -14.91
CA ALA A 184 -1.36 -7.17 -14.84
C ALA A 184 -0.56 -6.54 -15.98
N PRO A 185 -0.99 -5.37 -16.48
CA PRO A 185 -0.22 -4.61 -17.47
C PRO A 185 1.19 -4.32 -16.97
N GLN A 186 2.18 -4.49 -17.84
CA GLN A 186 3.55 -4.08 -17.56
C GLN A 186 3.76 -2.68 -18.10
N LEU A 187 4.05 -1.75 -17.20
CA LEU A 187 4.35 -0.37 -17.53
C LEU A 187 5.83 -0.11 -17.32
N THR A 188 6.41 0.68 -18.22
CA THR A 188 7.80 1.13 -18.10
C THR A 188 7.81 2.58 -17.63
N TYR A 189 8.65 2.88 -16.65
CA TYR A 189 8.85 4.22 -16.15
C TYR A 189 10.23 4.73 -16.52
N THR A 190 10.28 6.01 -16.86
CA THR A 190 11.56 6.69 -16.99
C THR A 190 12.10 6.97 -15.59
N ASN A 191 13.34 6.60 -15.35
CA ASN A 191 13.99 6.98 -14.09
C ASN A 191 13.99 8.51 -13.94
N PRO A 192 13.68 9.03 -12.76
CA PRO A 192 13.77 10.46 -12.51
C PRO A 192 15.21 10.93 -12.76
N LYS A 193 15.34 12.16 -13.26
CA LYS A 193 16.65 12.78 -13.52
C LYS A 193 17.06 13.61 -12.33
N ASP A 194 18.33 13.50 -11.96
CA ASP A 194 18.91 14.40 -10.97
C ASP A 194 18.86 15.86 -11.45
N VAL A 195 18.77 16.77 -10.50
CA VAL A 195 18.87 18.20 -10.76
C VAL A 195 20.32 18.56 -11.10
N GLN A 196 20.52 19.50 -12.02
CA GLN A 196 21.86 19.96 -12.42
C GLN A 196 22.61 20.70 -11.32
N TYR A 197 21.86 21.37 -10.42
CA TYR A 197 22.40 22.21 -9.35
C TYR A 197 21.64 21.95 -8.06
N SER A 198 22.29 22.17 -6.92
CA SER A 198 21.62 22.19 -5.62
C SER A 198 20.47 23.20 -5.63
N GLN A 199 19.31 22.79 -5.20
CA GLN A 199 18.09 23.59 -5.13
C GLN A 199 17.65 23.75 -3.70
N ILE A 200 17.11 24.90 -3.37
CA ILE A 200 16.39 25.15 -2.12
C ILE A 200 14.94 25.43 -2.50
N ASN A 201 14.04 24.55 -2.08
CA ASN A 201 12.61 24.69 -2.30
C ASN A 201 11.98 25.05 -0.96
N PHE A 202 11.47 26.26 -0.84
CA PHE A 202 10.85 26.76 0.36
C PHE A 202 9.32 26.77 0.21
N ILE A 203 8.63 26.18 1.16
CA ILE A 203 7.17 26.14 1.24
C ILE A 203 6.76 26.87 2.51
N ASP A 204 6.07 27.98 2.36
CA ASP A 204 5.52 28.71 3.49
C ASP A 204 4.30 27.98 4.05
N ALA A 205 4.32 27.72 5.36
CA ALA A 205 3.22 27.11 6.10
C ALA A 205 2.82 28.05 7.26
N PRO A 206 1.94 29.04 7.00
CA PRO A 206 1.53 30.02 8.00
C PRO A 206 0.98 29.34 9.28
N ASN A 207 1.40 29.85 10.44
CA ASN A 207 1.05 29.34 11.76
C ASN A 207 1.59 27.93 12.11
N ALA A 208 2.53 27.40 11.35
CA ALA A 208 3.23 26.18 11.72
C ALA A 208 4.10 26.40 12.97
N VAL A 209 4.02 25.47 13.92
CA VAL A 209 4.81 25.51 15.17
C VAL A 209 6.22 24.98 14.96
N GLN A 210 6.41 24.16 13.92
CA GLN A 210 7.67 23.51 13.60
C GLN A 210 7.92 23.59 12.09
N SER A 211 9.21 23.61 11.72
CA SER A 211 9.63 23.49 10.32
C SER A 211 10.02 22.04 10.02
N GLU A 212 9.66 21.57 8.84
CA GLU A 212 10.15 20.31 8.28
C GLU A 212 11.28 20.62 7.30
N ILE A 213 12.44 19.99 7.47
CA ILE A 213 13.60 20.15 6.60
C ILE A 213 13.96 18.80 6.03
N ALA A 214 13.91 18.67 4.70
CA ALA A 214 14.32 17.46 3.99
C ALA A 214 15.54 17.75 3.12
N LEU A 215 16.58 16.95 3.25
CA LEU A 215 17.74 16.91 2.36
C LEU A 215 17.63 15.66 1.51
N VAL A 216 17.42 15.81 0.22
CA VAL A 216 17.08 14.72 -0.69
C VAL A 216 18.07 14.66 -1.84
N ASN A 217 18.48 13.44 -2.17
CA ASN A 217 19.24 13.13 -3.37
C ASN A 217 18.79 11.82 -3.98
N LEU A 218 18.75 11.72 -5.30
CA LEU A 218 18.45 10.48 -5.98
C LEU A 218 19.59 9.48 -5.80
N SER A 219 19.23 8.22 -5.59
CA SER A 219 20.16 7.11 -5.58
C SER A 219 19.67 6.03 -6.57
N ASN A 220 20.55 5.59 -7.43
CA ASN A 220 20.28 4.47 -8.35
C ASN A 220 20.58 3.10 -7.72
N LEU A 221 20.76 3.04 -6.41
CA LEU A 221 21.09 1.83 -5.67
C LEU A 221 19.92 0.83 -5.69
N LYS A 222 20.21 -0.40 -6.09
CA LYS A 222 19.27 -1.53 -6.09
C LYS A 222 19.69 -2.57 -5.06
N MET A 223 18.75 -3.36 -4.56
CA MET A 223 19.05 -4.47 -3.64
C MET A 223 20.04 -5.50 -4.23
N THR A 224 20.12 -5.59 -5.54
CA THR A 224 21.04 -6.49 -6.25
C THR A 224 22.48 -5.96 -6.38
N ASP A 225 22.70 -4.70 -6.03
CA ASP A 225 24.01 -4.07 -6.17
C ASP A 225 24.95 -4.55 -5.04
N LYS A 226 26.21 -4.72 -5.35
CA LYS A 226 27.21 -5.22 -4.41
C LYS A 226 27.38 -4.28 -3.21
N GLU A 227 27.20 -3.00 -3.44
CA GLU A 227 27.34 -1.92 -2.46
C GLU A 227 26.13 -1.76 -1.55
N TYR A 228 25.02 -2.45 -1.84
CA TYR A 228 23.74 -2.26 -1.13
C TYR A 228 23.87 -2.31 0.39
N PHE A 229 24.46 -3.39 0.92
CA PHE A 229 24.64 -3.54 2.37
C PHE A 229 25.64 -2.55 2.97
N SER A 230 26.68 -2.17 2.22
CA SER A 230 27.63 -1.15 2.65
C SER A 230 26.97 0.23 2.76
N VAL A 231 26.10 0.57 1.81
CA VAL A 231 25.34 1.83 1.83
C VAL A 231 24.31 1.83 2.96
N LEU A 232 23.62 0.71 3.21
CA LEU A 232 22.71 0.58 4.36
C LEU A 232 23.45 0.81 5.68
N LEU A 233 24.62 0.22 5.85
CA LEU A 233 25.44 0.40 7.04
C LEU A 233 25.92 1.85 7.17
N ALA A 234 26.38 2.46 6.09
CA ALA A 234 26.79 3.86 6.07
C ALA A 234 25.62 4.78 6.45
N ASN A 235 24.43 4.51 5.94
CA ASN A 235 23.21 5.25 6.27
C ASN A 235 22.84 5.11 7.76
N GLN A 236 22.98 3.90 8.31
CA GLN A 236 22.76 3.65 9.74
C GLN A 236 23.76 4.44 10.62
N ILE A 237 25.04 4.46 10.24
CA ILE A 237 26.07 5.23 10.97
C ILE A 237 25.80 6.74 10.85
N LEU A 238 25.33 7.21 9.68
CA LEU A 238 25.10 8.63 9.46
C LEU A 238 23.89 9.14 10.23
N GLY A 239 22.73 8.50 10.08
CA GLY A 239 21.44 8.99 10.59
C GLY A 239 20.54 7.97 11.25
N GLY A 240 20.98 6.74 11.42
CA GLY A 240 20.18 5.66 12.00
C GLY A 240 20.10 5.74 13.53
N GLY A 241 18.94 6.19 14.03
CA GLY A 241 18.65 6.20 15.47
C GLY A 241 19.41 7.23 16.30
N GLY A 242 19.33 7.09 17.63
CA GLY A 242 19.87 8.05 18.59
C GLY A 242 21.39 8.12 18.69
N GLU A 243 22.11 7.16 18.10
CA GLU A 243 23.57 7.14 18.08
C GLU A 243 24.17 7.53 16.72
N GLY A 244 23.31 7.83 15.75
CA GLY A 244 23.74 8.32 14.44
C GLY A 244 24.46 9.65 14.52
N ARG A 245 25.44 9.87 13.64
CA ARG A 245 26.25 11.12 13.64
C ARG A 245 25.39 12.38 13.50
N LEU A 246 24.34 12.33 12.69
CA LEU A 246 23.44 13.47 12.53
C LEU A 246 22.67 13.74 13.84
N PHE A 247 22.11 12.71 14.47
CA PHE A 247 21.41 12.88 15.73
C PHE A 247 22.30 13.50 16.81
N LEU A 248 23.48 12.94 17.03
CA LEU A 248 24.42 13.44 18.04
C LEU A 248 24.88 14.88 17.77
N ASN A 249 25.03 15.28 16.51
CA ASN A 249 25.47 16.62 16.18
C ASN A 249 24.35 17.67 16.18
N LEU A 250 23.11 17.28 15.85
CA LEU A 250 21.99 18.22 15.73
C LEU A 250 21.15 18.32 17.00
N ARG A 251 21.15 17.29 17.84
CA ARG A 251 20.30 17.24 19.02
C ARG A 251 21.06 17.25 20.35
N GLU A 252 22.23 16.60 20.42
CA GLU A 252 22.95 16.41 21.67
C GLU A 252 24.12 17.41 21.85
N LYS A 253 24.42 18.23 20.86
CA LYS A 253 25.39 19.35 20.93
C LYS A 253 24.68 20.68 20.80
#